data_88c7021edccc2927d9ba6ca73e6c637c
#
_entry.id   88c7021edccc2927d9ba6ca73e6c637c
#
_cell.length_a   1.000
_cell.length_b   1.000
_cell.length_c   1.000
_cell.angle_alpha   90.00
_cell.angle_beta   90.00
_cell.angle_gamma   90.00
#
_symmetry.space_group_name_H-M   'P 1'
#
loop_
_entity.id
_entity.type
_entity.pdbx_description
1 polymer ?
#
loop_
_entity_poly.entity_id
_entity_poly.type
_entity_poly.pdbx_seq_one_letter_code
_entity_poly.pdbx_strand_id
1 'polypeptide(L)'
;SGVLLKLMGDEAKAYNDKKAAGGMSVFVVTDVADEKVANILDEKFNMSTTMPDNPKSDYYNSSSARIIDEYKLTSNNCTTMVSDVLNKSGSNALKETRLQQTSNFGTWTTIPIVNRFILPISMQNHLVRISKPGGVVYKTR
;
A
#
# COMPACT_ATOMS: atom_id res chain seq x y z
N SER A 1 -17.15 -2.87 7.62
CA SER A 1 -16.35 -1.70 8.01
C SER A 1 -14.93 -2.11 8.38
N GLY A 2 -13.99 -1.23 8.18
CA GLY A 2 -12.60 -1.39 8.56
C GLY A 2 -12.13 -0.25 9.47
N VAL A 3 -10.96 -0.40 10.06
CA VAL A 3 -10.32 0.65 10.85
C VAL A 3 -9.06 1.13 10.13
N LEU A 4 -8.99 2.43 9.87
CA LEU A 4 -7.80 3.08 9.33
C LEU A 4 -7.01 3.70 10.49
N LEU A 5 -5.75 3.30 10.61
CA LEU A 5 -4.82 3.84 11.62
C LEU A 5 -3.88 4.85 11.00
N LYS A 6 -3.68 5.97 11.70
CA LYS A 6 -2.64 6.95 11.42
C LYS A 6 -1.61 6.91 12.53
N LEU A 7 -0.47 6.30 12.26
CA LEU A 7 0.66 6.20 13.16
C LEU A 7 1.85 6.96 12.59
N MET A 8 2.60 7.64 13.43
CA MET A 8 3.75 8.44 13.02
C MET A 8 4.93 8.23 13.97
N GLY A 9 6.15 8.47 13.48
CA GLY A 9 7.36 8.45 14.29
C GLY A 9 7.58 7.11 15.00
N ASP A 10 7.84 7.16 16.30
CA ASP A 10 8.15 5.98 17.12
C ASP A 10 6.97 4.99 17.23
N GLU A 11 5.73 5.48 17.23
CA GLU A 11 4.54 4.61 17.22
C GLU A 11 4.46 3.78 15.92
N ALA A 12 4.69 4.42 14.78
CA ALA A 12 4.71 3.73 13.49
C ALA A 12 5.83 2.70 13.44
N LYS A 13 7.02 3.06 13.94
CA LYS A 13 8.16 2.16 14.03
C LYS A 13 7.86 0.95 14.90
N ALA A 14 7.33 1.17 16.10
CA ALA A 14 6.98 0.10 17.04
C ALA A 14 5.93 -0.85 16.45
N TYR A 15 4.93 -0.31 15.79
CA TYR A 15 3.91 -1.10 15.10
C TYR A 15 4.51 -1.98 13.99
N ASN A 16 5.36 -1.40 13.15
CA ASN A 16 6.02 -2.12 12.07
C ASN A 16 6.97 -3.21 12.60
N ASP A 17 7.73 -2.92 13.65
CA ASP A 17 8.64 -3.89 14.29
C ASP A 17 7.85 -5.07 14.86
N LYS A 18 6.72 -4.82 15.52
CA LYS A 18 5.82 -5.86 16.03
C LYS A 18 5.26 -6.74 14.90
N LYS A 19 4.85 -6.13 13.80
CA LYS A 19 4.33 -6.87 12.62
C LYS A 19 5.43 -7.70 11.95
N ALA A 20 6.62 -7.13 11.79
CA ALA A 20 7.77 -7.85 11.23
C ALA A 20 8.18 -9.05 12.10
N ALA A 21 8.18 -8.91 13.43
CA ALA A 21 8.44 -10.01 14.37
C ALA A 21 7.40 -11.14 14.24
N GLY A 22 6.17 -10.82 13.83
CA GLY A 22 5.12 -11.77 13.51
C GLY A 22 5.25 -12.46 12.14
N GLY A 23 6.35 -12.23 11.40
CA GLY A 23 6.64 -12.87 10.11
C GLY A 23 6.17 -12.09 8.88
N MET A 24 5.76 -10.84 9.03
CA MET A 24 5.39 -9.99 7.90
C MET A 24 6.63 -9.45 7.19
N SER A 25 6.61 -9.45 5.86
CA SER A 25 7.64 -8.81 5.05
C SER A 25 7.51 -7.29 5.08
N VAL A 26 8.64 -6.59 5.16
CA VAL A 26 8.72 -5.13 5.13
C VAL A 26 9.49 -4.69 3.92
N PHE A 27 8.89 -3.82 3.13
CA PHE A 27 9.48 -3.25 1.92
C PHE A 27 9.62 -1.74 2.07
N VAL A 28 10.72 -1.19 1.53
CA VAL A 28 10.93 0.24 1.41
C VAL A 28 10.77 0.63 -0.05
N VAL A 29 9.95 1.64 -0.29
CA VAL A 29 9.75 2.27 -1.61
C VAL A 29 10.50 3.59 -1.63
N THR A 30 11.44 3.75 -2.56
CA THR A 30 12.44 4.83 -2.54
C THR A 30 12.14 5.99 -3.48
N ASP A 31 11.20 5.82 -4.41
CA ASP A 31 10.93 6.79 -5.48
C ASP A 31 9.69 7.68 -5.22
N VAL A 32 9.37 7.89 -3.96
CA VAL A 32 8.26 8.76 -3.54
C VAL A 32 8.75 9.81 -2.55
N ALA A 33 8.16 10.99 -2.60
CA ALA A 33 8.35 12.01 -1.58
C ALA A 33 7.44 11.71 -0.38
N ASP A 34 8.03 11.63 0.82
CA ASP A 34 7.30 11.34 2.05
C ASP A 34 6.14 12.30 2.28
N GLU A 35 6.33 13.58 1.99
CA GLU A 35 5.29 14.60 2.11
C GLU A 35 4.09 14.32 1.21
N LYS A 36 4.33 13.90 -0.03
CA LYS A 36 3.26 13.59 -0.99
C LYS A 36 2.45 12.37 -0.54
N VAL A 37 3.12 11.33 -0.07
CA VAL A 37 2.46 10.14 0.50
C VAL A 37 1.67 10.52 1.74
N ALA A 38 2.26 11.29 2.65
CA ALA A 38 1.60 11.73 3.88
C ALA A 38 0.33 12.54 3.58
N ASN A 39 0.37 13.45 2.61
CA ASN A 39 -0.79 14.23 2.20
C ASN A 39 -1.93 13.37 1.64
N ILE A 40 -1.61 12.37 0.82
CA ILE A 40 -2.61 11.44 0.28
C ILE A 40 -3.24 10.60 1.40
N LEU A 41 -2.43 10.13 2.34
CA LEU A 41 -2.90 9.34 3.47
C LEU A 41 -3.74 10.18 4.44
N ASP A 42 -3.33 11.43 4.70
CA ASP A 42 -4.09 12.37 5.53
C ASP A 42 -5.45 12.69 4.93
N GLU A 43 -5.51 12.87 3.62
CA GLU A 43 -6.79 13.07 2.91
C GLU A 43 -7.72 11.88 3.12
N LYS A 44 -7.21 10.66 2.94
CA LYS A 44 -7.99 9.44 3.18
C LYS A 44 -8.46 9.31 4.65
N PHE A 45 -7.59 9.61 5.59
CA PHE A 45 -7.90 9.55 7.02
C PHE A 45 -8.98 10.57 7.39
N ASN A 46 -8.91 11.79 6.85
CA ASN A 46 -9.84 12.87 7.12
C ASN A 46 -11.18 12.73 6.41
N MET A 47 -11.33 11.79 5.50
CA MET A 47 -12.64 11.46 4.89
C MET A 47 -13.63 10.87 5.89
N SER A 48 -13.14 10.32 7.00
CA SER A 48 -13.99 9.83 8.10
C SER A 48 -13.72 10.61 9.38
N THR A 49 -14.77 10.98 10.09
CA THR A 49 -14.69 11.61 11.41
C THR A 49 -15.07 10.64 12.54
N THR A 50 -15.44 9.40 12.20
CA THR A 50 -15.92 8.42 13.16
C THR A 50 -14.77 7.64 13.77
N MET A 51 -14.60 7.75 15.07
CA MET A 51 -13.65 6.93 15.83
C MET A 51 -14.27 5.57 16.19
N PRO A 52 -13.44 4.52 16.39
CA PRO A 52 -13.94 3.24 16.88
C PRO A 52 -14.65 3.38 18.22
N ASP A 53 -15.89 2.89 18.30
CA ASP A 53 -16.78 3.01 19.46
C ASP A 53 -16.99 1.69 20.23
N ASN A 54 -16.31 0.62 19.79
CA ASN A 54 -16.36 -0.66 20.49
C ASN A 54 -15.35 -0.68 21.65
N PRO A 55 -15.83 -0.75 22.92
CA PRO A 55 -14.93 -0.75 24.10
C PRO A 55 -13.93 -1.92 24.15
N LYS A 56 -14.17 -2.99 23.38
CA LYS A 56 -13.25 -4.13 23.27
C LYS A 56 -12.17 -3.95 22.21
N SER A 57 -12.23 -2.88 21.43
CA SER A 57 -11.21 -2.57 20.43
C SER A 57 -9.98 -1.95 21.09
N ASP A 58 -8.80 -2.36 20.65
CA ASP A 58 -7.54 -1.72 21.04
C ASP A 58 -7.46 -0.25 20.63
N TYR A 59 -8.35 0.18 19.74
CA TYR A 59 -8.42 1.53 19.20
C TYR A 59 -9.66 2.31 19.65
N TYR A 60 -10.31 1.85 20.73
CA TYR A 60 -11.49 2.52 21.28
C TYR A 60 -11.23 4.00 21.57
N ASN A 61 -12.05 4.87 21.01
CA ASN A 61 -11.95 6.33 21.12
C ASN A 61 -10.55 6.90 20.76
N SER A 62 -9.74 6.17 19.98
CA SER A 62 -8.43 6.66 19.58
C SER A 62 -8.55 7.76 18.53
N SER A 63 -7.88 8.89 18.75
CA SER A 63 -7.74 9.96 17.77
C SER A 63 -6.91 9.55 16.54
N SER A 64 -6.12 8.49 16.67
CA SER A 64 -5.29 7.92 15.61
C SER A 64 -6.03 6.87 14.76
N ALA A 65 -7.32 6.64 15.02
CA ALA A 65 -8.13 5.65 14.31
C ALA A 65 -9.41 6.24 13.75
N ARG A 66 -9.83 5.75 12.59
CA ARG A 66 -11.11 6.10 11.96
C ARG A 66 -11.79 4.87 11.43
N ILE A 67 -13.12 4.82 11.56
CA ILE A 67 -13.93 3.79 10.92
C ILE A 67 -14.12 4.17 9.45
N ILE A 68 -13.88 3.20 8.56
CA ILE A 68 -14.14 3.32 7.13
C ILE A 68 -15.26 2.36 6.74
N ASP A 69 -16.38 2.92 6.31
CA ASP A 69 -17.59 2.15 5.99
C ASP A 69 -17.50 1.40 4.65
N GLU A 70 -16.67 1.89 3.73
CA GLU A 70 -16.54 1.34 2.38
C GLU A 70 -15.54 0.17 2.26
N TYR A 71 -15.11 -0.41 3.38
CA TYR A 71 -14.19 -1.54 3.34
C TYR A 71 -14.86 -2.77 2.72
N LYS A 72 -14.32 -3.24 1.59
CA LYS A 72 -14.75 -4.46 0.90
C LYS A 72 -13.54 -5.32 0.57
N LEU A 73 -13.56 -6.57 0.99
CA LEU A 73 -12.44 -7.52 0.79
C LEU A 73 -12.03 -7.66 -0.69
N THR A 74 -12.96 -7.50 -1.61
CA THR A 74 -12.75 -7.74 -3.04
C THR A 74 -12.44 -6.48 -3.86
N SER A 75 -12.63 -5.30 -3.32
CA SER A 75 -12.52 -4.08 -4.13
C SER A 75 -11.96 -2.86 -3.40
N ASN A 76 -12.11 -2.78 -2.10
CA ASN A 76 -11.68 -1.63 -1.30
C ASN A 76 -11.13 -2.09 0.04
N ASN A 77 -9.89 -2.54 0.05
CA ASN A 77 -9.18 -3.09 1.20
C ASN A 77 -7.82 -2.41 1.39
N CYS A 78 -7.05 -2.85 2.37
CA CYS A 78 -5.73 -2.29 2.64
C CYS A 78 -4.77 -2.38 1.44
N THR A 79 -4.82 -3.46 0.67
CA THR A 79 -3.96 -3.67 -0.51
C THR A 79 -4.32 -2.69 -1.63
N THR A 80 -5.60 -2.49 -1.89
CA THR A 80 -6.04 -1.50 -2.89
C THR A 80 -5.70 -0.08 -2.44
N MET A 81 -5.80 0.21 -1.15
CA MET A 81 -5.40 1.52 -0.60
C MET A 81 -3.90 1.79 -0.82
N VAL A 82 -3.04 0.82 -0.51
CA VAL A 82 -1.59 0.94 -0.75
C VAL A 82 -1.30 1.11 -2.23
N SER A 83 -1.95 0.32 -3.11
CA SER A 83 -1.81 0.45 -4.56
C SER A 83 -2.16 1.86 -5.03
N ASP A 84 -3.28 2.39 -4.59
CA ASP A 84 -3.76 3.73 -4.98
C ASP A 84 -2.83 4.83 -4.47
N VAL A 85 -2.32 4.71 -3.24
CA VAL A 85 -1.36 5.68 -2.67
C VAL A 85 -0.06 5.69 -3.47
N LEU A 86 0.53 4.53 -3.74
CA LEU A 86 1.77 4.43 -4.51
C LEU A 86 1.59 4.96 -5.94
N ASN A 87 0.52 4.60 -6.62
CA ASN A 87 0.25 5.06 -7.98
C ASN A 87 -0.03 6.56 -8.04
N LYS A 88 -0.82 7.10 -7.12
CA LYS A 88 -1.10 8.55 -7.03
C LYS A 88 0.11 9.37 -6.64
N SER A 89 1.03 8.82 -5.85
CA SER A 89 2.27 9.51 -5.48
C SER A 89 3.33 9.50 -6.58
N GLY A 90 3.06 8.82 -7.70
CA GLY A 90 3.95 8.76 -8.85
C GLY A 90 5.05 7.69 -8.75
N SER A 91 4.97 6.77 -7.77
CA SER A 91 5.90 5.66 -7.66
C SER A 91 5.84 4.73 -8.87
N ASN A 92 7.00 4.19 -9.24
CA ASN A 92 7.12 3.11 -10.23
C ASN A 92 7.08 1.70 -9.60
N ALA A 93 6.88 1.60 -8.29
CA ALA A 93 6.92 0.32 -7.57
C ALA A 93 5.91 -0.71 -8.09
N LEU A 94 4.75 -0.28 -8.57
CA LEU A 94 3.69 -1.16 -9.09
C LEU A 94 3.61 -1.14 -10.62
N LYS A 95 4.51 -0.43 -11.29
CA LYS A 95 4.58 -0.39 -12.75
C LYS A 95 5.47 -1.51 -13.26
N GLU A 96 5.09 -2.08 -14.40
CA GLU A 96 5.88 -3.06 -15.13
C GLU A 96 5.73 -2.87 -16.63
N THR A 97 6.60 -3.50 -17.40
CA THR A 97 6.47 -3.57 -18.84
C THR A 97 6.11 -4.98 -19.26
N ARG A 98 5.23 -5.12 -20.23
CA ARG A 98 4.86 -6.40 -20.83
C ARG A 98 5.11 -6.40 -22.31
N LEU A 99 5.46 -7.56 -22.84
CA LEU A 99 5.48 -7.81 -24.28
C LEU A 99 4.06 -7.97 -24.79
N GLN A 100 3.74 -7.22 -25.84
CA GLN A 100 2.45 -7.33 -26.50
C GLN A 100 2.67 -7.48 -28.02
N GLN A 101 1.94 -8.39 -28.64
CA GLN A 101 1.91 -8.53 -30.07
C GLN A 101 1.09 -7.39 -30.68
N THR A 102 1.72 -6.61 -31.58
CA THR A 102 1.12 -5.41 -32.18
C THR A 102 0.56 -5.65 -33.57
N SER A 103 0.87 -6.80 -34.18
CA SER A 103 0.37 -7.15 -35.49
C SER A 103 0.19 -8.67 -35.64
N ASN A 104 -0.62 -9.07 -36.63
CA ASN A 104 -0.79 -10.48 -37.01
C ASN A 104 0.48 -11.13 -37.58
N PHE A 105 1.50 -10.32 -37.88
CA PHE A 105 2.79 -10.77 -38.41
C PHE A 105 3.85 -11.04 -37.33
N GLY A 106 3.46 -11.09 -36.05
CA GLY A 106 4.36 -11.43 -34.96
C GLY A 106 5.27 -10.29 -34.46
N THR A 107 4.96 -9.04 -34.80
CA THR A 107 5.68 -7.88 -34.24
C THR A 107 5.34 -7.70 -32.77
N TRP A 108 6.38 -7.58 -31.94
CA TRP A 108 6.25 -7.40 -30.50
C TRP A 108 6.75 -6.04 -30.06
N THR A 109 6.08 -5.45 -29.10
CA THR A 109 6.49 -4.22 -28.43
C THR A 109 6.32 -4.36 -26.93
N THR A 110 6.99 -3.52 -26.17
CA THR A 110 6.77 -3.40 -24.72
C THR A 110 5.75 -2.30 -24.44
N ILE A 111 4.81 -2.59 -23.55
CA ILE A 111 3.84 -1.62 -23.07
C ILE A 111 4.00 -1.42 -21.56
N PRO A 112 3.85 -0.19 -21.07
CA PRO A 112 3.82 0.07 -19.62
C PRO A 112 2.47 -0.38 -19.05
N ILE A 113 2.52 -1.03 -17.88
CA ILE A 113 1.34 -1.43 -17.12
C ILE A 113 1.46 -0.85 -15.72
N VAL A 114 0.35 -0.28 -15.23
CA VAL A 114 0.23 0.18 -13.85
C VAL A 114 -0.67 -0.81 -13.11
N ASN A 115 -0.10 -1.55 -12.19
CA ASN A 115 -0.84 -2.54 -11.41
C ASN A 115 -1.60 -1.88 -10.26
N ARG A 116 -2.82 -2.34 -10.07
CA ARG A 116 -3.61 -2.09 -8.86
C ARG A 116 -3.94 -3.44 -8.23
N PHE A 117 -3.18 -3.79 -7.22
CA PHE A 117 -3.35 -5.07 -6.54
C PHE A 117 -4.58 -5.05 -5.63
N ILE A 118 -5.28 -6.17 -5.59
CA ILE A 118 -6.43 -6.41 -4.71
C ILE A 118 -6.06 -7.38 -3.60
N LEU A 119 -5.25 -8.39 -3.93
CA LEU A 119 -4.84 -9.43 -2.98
C LEU A 119 -3.47 -9.13 -2.39
N PRO A 120 -3.32 -9.21 -1.05
CA PRO A 120 -2.03 -8.98 -0.39
C PRO A 120 -0.91 -9.88 -0.93
N ILE A 121 -1.21 -11.15 -1.17
CA ILE A 121 -0.21 -12.10 -1.68
C ILE A 121 0.27 -11.74 -3.09
N SER A 122 -0.59 -11.23 -3.93
CA SER A 122 -0.21 -10.81 -5.28
C SER A 122 0.72 -9.59 -5.24
N MET A 123 0.42 -8.62 -4.38
CA MET A 123 1.30 -7.47 -4.15
C MET A 123 2.64 -7.90 -3.56
N GLN A 124 2.64 -8.78 -2.56
CA GLN A 124 3.86 -9.29 -1.95
C GLN A 124 4.75 -9.99 -2.97
N ASN A 125 4.19 -10.87 -3.79
CA ASN A 125 4.94 -11.58 -4.83
C ASN A 125 5.54 -10.62 -5.85
N HIS A 126 4.81 -9.60 -6.25
CA HIS A 126 5.34 -8.55 -7.14
C HIS A 126 6.50 -7.79 -6.48
N LEU A 127 6.33 -7.33 -5.24
CA LEU A 127 7.36 -6.58 -4.52
C LEU A 127 8.62 -7.41 -4.25
N VAL A 128 8.47 -8.69 -3.90
CA VAL A 128 9.61 -9.61 -3.77
C VAL A 128 10.36 -9.75 -5.08
N ARG A 129 9.65 -9.91 -6.19
CA ARG A 129 10.26 -10.09 -7.52
C ARG A 129 11.07 -8.87 -7.97
N ILE A 130 10.61 -7.65 -7.71
CA ILE A 130 11.28 -6.42 -8.12
C ILE A 130 12.28 -5.88 -7.10
N SER A 131 12.25 -6.39 -5.87
CA SER A 131 13.16 -5.95 -4.80
C SER A 131 14.61 -6.20 -5.14
N LYS A 132 15.42 -5.16 -5.02
CA LYS A 132 16.87 -5.24 -5.15
C LYS A 132 17.56 -4.10 -4.41
N PRO A 133 18.79 -4.29 -3.90
CA PRO A 133 19.58 -3.20 -3.33
C PRO A 133 19.75 -2.06 -4.32
N GLY A 134 19.50 -0.82 -3.89
CA GLY A 134 19.57 0.37 -4.74
C GLY A 134 18.44 0.51 -5.77
N GLY A 135 17.44 -0.37 -5.75
CA GLY A 135 16.28 -0.30 -6.61
C GLY A 135 15.16 0.61 -6.06
N VAL A 136 14.08 0.74 -6.85
CA VAL A 136 12.87 1.45 -6.43
C VAL A 136 12.27 0.83 -5.17
N VAL A 137 12.34 -0.48 -5.05
CA VAL A 137 11.90 -1.24 -3.89
C VAL A 137 13.03 -2.12 -3.38
N TYR A 138 13.21 -2.17 -2.07
CA TYR A 138 14.05 -3.18 -1.44
C TYR A 138 13.37 -3.76 -0.20
N LYS A 139 13.61 -5.05 0.06
CA LYS A 139 13.08 -5.76 1.20
C LYS A 139 14.04 -5.61 2.38
N THR A 140 13.52 -5.19 3.54
CA THR A 140 14.30 -5.04 4.77
C THR A 140 14.17 -6.22 5.72
N ARG A 141 13.02 -6.86 5.66
CA ARG A 141 12.69 -8.00 6.53
C ARG A 141 11.71 -8.97 5.88
#